data_cfc45601a5dc62125b9ceaef9d980f14
#
_entry.id   cfc45601a5dc62125b9ceaef9d980f14
#
_cell.length_a   1.000
_cell.length_b   1.000
_cell.length_c   1.000
_cell.angle_alpha   90.00
_cell.angle_beta   90.00
_cell.angle_gamma   90.00
#
_symmetry.space_group_name_H-M   'P 1'
#
loop_
_entity.id
_entity.type
_entity.pdbx_description
1 polymer ?
#
loop_
_entity_poly.entity_id
_entity_poly.type
_entity_poly.pdbx_seq_one_letter_code
_entity_poly.pdbx_strand_id
1 'polypeptide(L)'
;MPGASFPETEDGLIWDMLTELPERLKREESCLGGIMPKRIYLAGWSQSGSLMITYTNYFAKADFEAGRKPVYDGWFSAGPAPACAPALNQSECMDAEAGDNKIRFAGVPYLEMHTESENAFLGTAAAKIDDSDDPQLQYRFYTIAGATHDAKSTMRDYYHDDRSDQDKVGVFFVYPGKEPYPNDFPYGMAYCAGLKCLYDWVEKGMEPPKVEDVSVNADLTNQKDEHGNALGGWRLPEIELPVCTYQQFSTPLVKSESGALYGSEIPFSVEKLKGLYQDVTHYRRLVEEKADEAIGKRLLLPEDREACVEHAVAKAIKYGLEGGC
;
A
#
# COMPACT_ATOMS: atom_id res chain seq x y z
N MET A 1 -26.40 -13.02 15.86
CA MET A 1 -27.20 -13.16 17.11
C MET A 1 -28.47 -12.34 16.94
N PRO A 2 -29.67 -12.95 16.96
CA PRO A 2 -30.91 -12.18 16.88
C PRO A 2 -31.10 -11.41 18.20
N GLY A 3 -31.22 -10.10 18.13
CA GLY A 3 -31.58 -9.23 19.26
C GLY A 3 -30.49 -8.32 19.83
N ALA A 4 -29.31 -8.25 19.24
CA ALA A 4 -28.36 -7.22 19.63
C ALA A 4 -28.80 -5.89 19.00
N SER A 5 -29.25 -4.92 19.80
CA SER A 5 -29.37 -3.54 19.34
C SER A 5 -27.97 -2.94 19.38
N PHE A 6 -27.47 -2.51 18.23
CA PHE A 6 -26.26 -1.72 18.19
C PHE A 6 -26.61 -0.26 18.58
N PRO A 7 -25.74 0.42 19.34
CA PRO A 7 -25.92 1.86 19.55
C PRO A 7 -25.93 2.59 18.21
N GLU A 8 -26.69 3.66 18.09
CA GLU A 8 -26.76 4.47 16.87
C GLU A 8 -25.44 5.18 16.57
N THR A 9 -24.59 5.38 17.58
CA THR A 9 -23.25 5.99 17.49
C THR A 9 -22.27 5.22 18.36
N GLU A 10 -21.06 5.05 17.84
CA GLU A 10 -19.90 4.55 18.59
C GLU A 10 -18.98 5.70 18.94
N ASP A 11 -19.27 6.45 19.97
CA ASP A 11 -18.56 7.69 20.32
C ASP A 11 -17.08 7.47 20.72
N GLY A 12 -16.26 7.02 19.78
CA GLY A 12 -14.81 6.88 19.94
C GLY A 12 -14.34 5.58 20.60
N LEU A 13 -15.20 4.58 20.77
CA LEU A 13 -14.85 3.29 21.40
C LEU A 13 -13.68 2.57 20.72
N ILE A 14 -13.48 2.76 19.41
CA ILE A 14 -12.37 2.14 18.68
C ILE A 14 -11.01 2.57 19.24
N TRP A 15 -10.88 3.77 19.74
CA TRP A 15 -9.61 4.26 20.29
C TRP A 15 -9.21 3.50 21.54
N ASP A 16 -10.17 3.23 22.43
CA ASP A 16 -9.95 2.40 23.61
C ASP A 16 -9.60 0.97 23.21
N MET A 17 -10.31 0.41 22.21
CA MET A 17 -10.02 -0.94 21.72
C MET A 17 -8.61 -1.03 21.13
N LEU A 18 -8.18 -0.04 20.35
CA LEU A 18 -6.82 0.01 19.78
C LEU A 18 -5.75 0.16 20.86
N THR A 19 -6.06 0.79 21.99
CA THR A 19 -5.12 0.94 23.11
C THR A 19 -5.11 -0.30 24.02
N GLU A 20 -6.27 -0.79 24.43
CA GLU A 20 -6.37 -1.89 25.39
C GLU A 20 -5.95 -3.25 24.82
N LEU A 21 -6.25 -3.52 23.54
CA LEU A 21 -5.94 -4.82 22.94
C LEU A 21 -4.43 -5.13 22.99
N PRO A 22 -3.52 -4.28 22.50
CA PRO A 22 -2.08 -4.56 22.56
C PRO A 22 -1.57 -4.61 24.00
N GLU A 23 -2.12 -3.81 24.92
CA GLU A 23 -1.78 -3.92 26.33
C GLU A 23 -2.12 -5.29 26.91
N ARG A 24 -3.32 -5.80 26.60
CA ARG A 24 -3.76 -7.14 27.04
C ARG A 24 -2.90 -8.24 26.43
N LEU A 25 -2.52 -8.11 25.15
CA LEU A 25 -1.65 -9.07 24.46
C LEU A 25 -0.26 -9.14 25.08
N LYS A 26 0.24 -8.05 25.68
CA LYS A 26 1.55 -7.97 26.35
C LYS A 26 1.51 -8.46 27.83
N ARG A 27 0.37 -8.87 28.38
CA ARG A 27 0.23 -9.41 29.74
C ARG A 27 0.30 -10.95 29.75
N GLU A 28 0.66 -11.52 30.91
CA GLU A 28 0.70 -13.00 31.09
C GLU A 28 -0.65 -13.68 30.83
N GLU A 29 -1.75 -12.97 31.02
CA GLU A 29 -3.14 -13.43 30.79
C GLU A 29 -3.58 -13.28 29.34
N SER A 30 -2.63 -13.20 28.42
CA SER A 30 -2.89 -13.01 27.00
C SER A 30 -3.84 -14.05 26.42
N CYS A 31 -4.78 -13.62 25.59
CA CYS A 31 -5.69 -14.48 24.83
C CYS A 31 -4.98 -15.38 23.80
N LEU A 32 -3.67 -15.23 23.64
CA LEU A 32 -2.81 -16.04 22.75
C LEU A 32 -2.30 -17.33 23.42
N GLY A 33 -3.02 -17.87 24.40
CA GLY A 33 -2.67 -19.17 25.00
C GLY A 33 -1.32 -19.16 25.75
N GLY A 34 -0.97 -18.05 26.38
CA GLY A 34 0.28 -17.89 27.12
C GLY A 34 1.49 -17.44 26.25
N ILE A 35 1.28 -17.24 24.95
CA ILE A 35 2.31 -16.65 24.09
C ILE A 35 2.30 -15.14 24.31
N MET A 36 3.44 -14.59 24.70
CA MET A 36 3.61 -13.15 24.85
C MET A 36 4.33 -12.57 23.64
N PRO A 37 3.69 -11.67 22.89
CA PRO A 37 4.34 -11.04 21.74
C PRO A 37 5.50 -10.15 22.23
N LYS A 38 6.65 -10.29 21.59
CA LYS A 38 7.81 -9.43 21.86
C LYS A 38 7.59 -8.03 21.29
N ARG A 39 6.90 -7.95 20.14
CA ARG A 39 6.56 -6.73 19.42
C ARG A 39 5.13 -6.78 18.92
N ILE A 40 4.50 -5.64 18.88
CA ILE A 40 3.16 -5.45 18.28
C ILE A 40 3.24 -4.27 17.31
N TYR A 41 2.83 -4.50 16.07
CA TYR A 41 2.73 -3.49 15.05
C TYR A 41 1.25 -3.23 14.76
N LEU A 42 0.88 -1.97 14.52
CA LEU A 42 -0.41 -1.63 13.96
C LEU A 42 -0.25 -1.45 12.45
N ALA A 43 -1.01 -2.23 11.70
CA ALA A 43 -1.08 -2.10 10.25
C ALA A 43 -2.53 -1.81 9.83
N GLY A 44 -2.69 -0.92 8.85
CA GLY A 44 -4.00 -0.57 8.30
C GLY A 44 -3.93 -0.33 6.81
N TRP A 45 -4.98 -0.77 6.10
CA TRP A 45 -5.17 -0.53 4.68
C TRP A 45 -6.33 0.42 4.44
N SER A 46 -6.17 1.38 3.53
CA SER A 46 -7.23 2.29 3.12
C SER A 46 -7.88 2.99 4.34
N GLN A 47 -9.16 2.81 4.58
CA GLN A 47 -9.87 3.39 5.72
C GLN A 47 -9.22 3.04 7.06
N SER A 48 -8.77 1.80 7.26
CA SER A 48 -8.07 1.43 8.50
C SER A 48 -6.67 2.05 8.60
N GLY A 49 -6.01 2.36 7.47
CA GLY A 49 -4.81 3.19 7.44
C GLY A 49 -5.09 4.62 7.89
N SER A 50 -6.24 5.18 7.49
CA SER A 50 -6.65 6.53 7.89
C SER A 50 -6.91 6.67 9.40
N LEU A 51 -7.40 5.61 10.07
CA LEU A 51 -7.55 5.56 11.52
C LEU A 51 -6.23 5.82 12.26
N MET A 52 -5.11 5.40 11.67
CA MET A 52 -3.79 5.53 12.28
C MET A 52 -3.36 7.00 12.38
N ILE A 53 -3.79 7.87 11.45
CA ILE A 53 -3.51 9.30 11.49
C ILE A 53 -4.05 9.91 12.80
N THR A 54 -5.30 9.63 13.10
CA THR A 54 -5.95 10.12 14.32
C THR A 54 -5.36 9.46 15.56
N TYR A 55 -5.19 8.14 15.53
CA TYR A 55 -4.67 7.40 16.68
C TYR A 55 -3.27 7.89 17.10
N THR A 56 -2.35 8.04 16.16
CA THR A 56 -0.98 8.48 16.47
C THR A 56 -0.95 9.92 16.95
N ASN A 57 -1.67 10.82 16.27
CA ASN A 57 -1.66 12.25 16.59
C ASN A 57 -2.26 12.60 17.96
N TYR A 58 -3.21 11.79 18.44
CA TYR A 58 -3.95 12.11 19.67
C TYR A 58 -3.69 11.11 20.79
N PHE A 59 -3.81 9.81 20.55
CA PHE A 59 -3.74 8.80 21.60
C PHE A 59 -2.31 8.39 21.90
N ALA A 60 -1.53 7.99 20.88
CA ALA A 60 -0.12 7.66 21.08
C ALA A 60 0.68 8.87 21.57
N LYS A 61 0.35 10.08 21.10
CA LYS A 61 0.94 11.32 21.57
C LYS A 61 0.63 11.60 23.04
N ALA A 62 -0.65 11.45 23.45
CA ALA A 62 -1.05 11.65 24.83
C ALA A 62 -0.37 10.68 25.80
N ASP A 63 -0.18 9.44 25.38
CA ASP A 63 0.58 8.45 26.15
C ASP A 63 2.04 8.86 26.29
N PHE A 64 2.66 9.29 25.23
CA PHE A 64 4.03 9.78 25.26
C PHE A 64 4.21 11.00 26.18
N GLU A 65 3.32 11.99 26.08
CA GLU A 65 3.32 13.18 26.93
C GLU A 65 3.09 12.86 28.42
N ALA A 66 2.35 11.77 28.68
CA ALA A 66 2.18 11.23 30.03
C ALA A 66 3.37 10.36 30.52
N GLY A 67 4.46 10.28 29.75
CA GLY A 67 5.63 9.48 30.06
C GLY A 67 5.45 7.97 29.88
N ARG A 68 4.36 7.56 29.21
CA ARG A 68 4.12 6.15 28.84
C ARG A 68 4.79 5.83 27.49
N LYS A 69 5.22 4.60 27.31
CA LYS A 69 5.67 4.12 25.99
C LYS A 69 4.45 3.84 25.11
N PRO A 70 4.53 4.10 23.80
CA PRO A 70 3.49 3.65 22.88
C PRO A 70 3.22 2.16 23.03
N VAL A 71 1.95 1.78 22.95
CA VAL A 71 1.55 0.36 23.07
C VAL A 71 1.98 -0.47 21.88
N TYR A 72 2.19 0.17 20.74
CA TYR A 72 2.73 -0.43 19.52
C TYR A 72 4.22 -0.11 19.38
N ASP A 73 4.93 -1.00 18.70
CA ASP A 73 6.36 -0.89 18.45
C ASP A 73 6.67 -0.29 17.06
N GLY A 74 5.67 -0.21 16.18
CA GLY A 74 5.77 0.38 14.85
C GLY A 74 4.42 0.49 14.16
N TRP A 75 4.35 1.39 13.17
CA TRP A 75 3.16 1.71 12.41
C TRP A 75 3.37 1.42 10.92
N PHE A 76 2.42 0.74 10.30
CA PHE A 76 2.41 0.50 8.86
C PHE A 76 1.08 0.92 8.26
N SER A 77 1.05 2.08 7.63
CA SER A 77 -0.14 2.59 6.95
C SER A 77 -0.01 2.36 5.45
N ALA A 78 -0.94 1.61 4.88
CA ALA A 78 -0.96 1.26 3.48
C ALA A 78 -2.18 1.87 2.78
N GLY A 79 -1.95 2.68 1.75
CA GLY A 79 -2.99 3.34 0.98
C GLY A 79 -4.02 4.11 1.79
N PRO A 80 -3.65 4.86 2.85
CA PRO A 80 -4.62 5.60 3.63
C PRO A 80 -5.34 6.64 2.77
N ALA A 81 -6.52 7.03 3.23
CA ALA A 81 -7.29 8.15 2.69
C ALA A 81 -7.25 9.33 3.69
N PRO A 82 -6.20 10.17 3.68
CA PRO A 82 -6.08 11.26 4.65
C PRO A 82 -7.26 12.22 4.67
N ALA A 83 -7.91 12.44 3.52
CA ALA A 83 -9.14 13.24 3.44
C ALA A 83 -10.31 12.66 4.25
N CYS A 84 -10.25 11.38 4.60
CA CYS A 84 -11.26 10.66 5.38
C CYS A 84 -10.70 10.17 6.71
N ALA A 85 -9.58 10.74 7.21
CA ALA A 85 -9.09 10.44 8.55
C ALA A 85 -10.19 10.78 9.57
N PRO A 86 -10.64 9.81 10.40
CA PRO A 86 -11.80 10.02 11.25
C PRO A 86 -11.49 10.99 12.40
N ALA A 87 -12.43 11.85 12.72
CA ALA A 87 -12.39 12.67 13.93
C ALA A 87 -12.50 11.79 15.20
N LEU A 88 -12.29 12.39 16.36
CA LEU A 88 -12.29 11.66 17.63
C LEU A 88 -13.61 10.95 17.94
N ASN A 89 -14.72 11.48 17.45
CA ASN A 89 -16.06 10.88 17.56
C ASN A 89 -16.35 9.82 16.48
N GLN A 90 -15.43 9.57 15.55
CA GLN A 90 -15.54 8.63 14.41
C GLN A 90 -16.66 8.93 13.38
N SER A 91 -17.57 9.84 13.67
CA SER A 91 -18.71 10.16 12.78
C SER A 91 -18.36 11.16 11.70
N GLU A 92 -17.26 11.89 11.86
CA GLU A 92 -16.80 12.95 10.97
C GLU A 92 -15.36 12.70 10.53
N CYS A 93 -14.94 13.36 9.47
CA CYS A 93 -13.54 13.39 9.06
C CYS A 93 -12.81 14.53 9.80
N MET A 94 -11.50 14.39 9.96
CA MET A 94 -10.62 15.46 10.45
C MET A 94 -10.65 16.66 9.51
N ASP A 95 -10.43 17.84 10.06
CA ASP A 95 -10.32 19.06 9.28
C ASP A 95 -9.02 19.09 8.48
N ALA A 96 -9.15 18.82 7.18
CA ALA A 96 -8.01 18.83 6.26
C ALA A 96 -7.45 20.25 6.04
N GLU A 97 -8.27 21.30 6.14
CA GLU A 97 -7.82 22.70 6.00
C GLU A 97 -6.98 23.12 7.20
N ALA A 98 -7.33 22.64 8.40
CA ALA A 98 -6.50 22.80 9.59
C ALA A 98 -5.22 21.94 9.58
N GLY A 99 -5.10 21.00 8.62
CA GLY A 99 -3.99 20.07 8.54
C GLY A 99 -4.03 18.94 9.57
N ASP A 100 -5.20 18.68 10.14
CA ASP A 100 -5.38 17.63 11.16
C ASP A 100 -5.28 16.22 10.57
N ASN A 101 -5.38 16.11 9.25
CA ASN A 101 -5.22 14.88 8.49
C ASN A 101 -3.76 14.51 8.16
N LYS A 102 -2.77 15.25 8.69
CA LYS A 102 -1.34 14.95 8.53
C LYS A 102 -0.79 14.20 9.74
N ILE A 103 0.16 13.31 9.51
CA ILE A 103 0.93 12.71 10.62
C ILE A 103 1.79 13.81 11.26
N ARG A 104 1.65 14.01 12.56
CA ARG A 104 2.40 15.01 13.34
C ARG A 104 3.19 14.38 14.49
N PHE A 105 2.88 13.16 14.83
CA PHE A 105 3.51 12.39 15.88
C PHE A 105 3.49 10.91 15.55
N ALA A 106 4.55 10.20 15.86
CA ALA A 106 4.63 8.75 15.71
C ALA A 106 5.12 8.06 17.00
N GLY A 107 6.15 8.60 17.66
CA GLY A 107 6.74 8.06 18.90
C GLY A 107 7.53 6.75 18.73
N VAL A 108 7.29 6.04 17.63
CA VAL A 108 7.98 4.84 17.16
C VAL A 108 8.02 4.88 15.62
N PRO A 109 8.81 4.03 14.94
CA PRO A 109 8.89 4.04 13.48
C PRO A 109 7.53 3.95 12.78
N TYR A 110 7.27 4.88 11.88
CA TYR A 110 6.06 4.96 11.04
C TYR A 110 6.45 4.84 9.57
N LEU A 111 5.90 3.86 8.90
CA LEU A 111 6.08 3.67 7.46
C LEU A 111 4.72 3.80 6.77
N GLU A 112 4.63 4.75 5.84
CA GLU A 112 3.43 5.01 5.05
C GLU A 112 3.70 4.69 3.58
N MET A 113 2.88 3.83 2.99
CA MET A 113 3.02 3.43 1.60
C MET A 113 1.71 3.65 0.85
N HIS A 114 1.79 4.36 -0.25
CA HIS A 114 0.66 4.64 -1.14
C HIS A 114 0.84 3.95 -2.47
N THR A 115 -0.27 3.74 -3.18
CA THR A 115 -0.22 3.44 -4.59
C THR A 115 -0.21 4.73 -5.43
N GLU A 116 0.13 4.63 -6.70
CA GLU A 116 0.19 5.80 -7.59
C GLU A 116 -1.16 6.53 -7.71
N SER A 117 -2.26 5.79 -7.61
CA SER A 117 -3.60 6.36 -7.74
C SER A 117 -3.97 7.32 -6.61
N GLU A 118 -3.45 7.13 -5.42
CA GLU A 118 -3.83 7.90 -4.24
C GLU A 118 -3.25 9.31 -4.24
N ASN A 119 -2.17 9.57 -5.00
CA ASN A 119 -1.62 10.91 -5.16
C ASN A 119 -2.63 11.92 -5.69
N ALA A 120 -3.45 11.50 -6.68
CA ALA A 120 -4.49 12.34 -7.29
C ALA A 120 -5.87 12.17 -6.62
N PHE A 121 -5.98 11.22 -5.71
CA PHE A 121 -7.22 10.81 -5.06
C PHE A 121 -6.99 10.68 -3.54
N LEU A 122 -8.00 10.69 -2.72
CA LEU A 122 -7.93 10.48 -1.26
C LEU A 122 -7.14 11.53 -0.44
N GLY A 123 -6.68 12.61 -1.06
CA GLY A 123 -6.05 13.73 -0.36
C GLY A 123 -4.58 13.53 0.03
N THR A 124 -3.92 12.48 -0.47
CA THR A 124 -2.55 12.13 -0.11
C THR A 124 -1.55 13.26 -0.39
N ALA A 125 -1.58 13.84 -1.59
CA ALA A 125 -0.64 14.91 -1.96
C ALA A 125 -0.72 16.14 -1.04
N ALA A 126 -1.91 16.45 -0.50
CA ALA A 126 -2.12 17.56 0.43
C ALA A 126 -1.70 17.21 1.86
N ALA A 127 -1.82 15.94 2.26
CA ALA A 127 -1.51 15.46 3.60
C ALA A 127 -0.06 15.00 3.76
N LYS A 128 0.65 14.76 2.67
CA LYS A 128 2.04 14.29 2.67
C LYS A 128 2.94 15.20 3.50
N ILE A 129 3.85 14.57 4.24
CA ILE A 129 4.96 15.22 4.95
C ILE A 129 6.28 14.64 4.46
N ASP A 130 7.37 15.36 4.70
CA ASP A 130 8.72 14.88 4.39
C ASP A 130 9.14 13.75 5.32
N ASP A 131 10.04 12.88 4.83
CA ASP A 131 10.72 11.90 5.66
C ASP A 131 11.39 12.57 6.86
N SER A 132 11.30 11.92 8.03
CA SER A 132 11.83 12.47 9.26
C SER A 132 12.56 11.41 10.09
N ASP A 133 13.68 11.83 10.68
CA ASP A 133 14.47 11.06 11.64
C ASP A 133 14.33 11.60 13.07
N ASP A 134 13.40 12.56 13.29
CA ASP A 134 13.09 13.06 14.63
C ASP A 134 12.58 11.92 15.53
N PRO A 135 13.12 11.72 16.74
CA PRO A 135 12.68 10.65 17.64
C PRO A 135 11.19 10.62 17.96
N GLN A 136 10.48 11.77 17.84
CA GLN A 136 9.04 11.84 18.02
C GLN A 136 8.27 11.60 16.71
N LEU A 137 8.96 11.65 15.56
CA LEU A 137 8.37 11.51 14.24
C LEU A 137 9.35 10.76 13.32
N GLN A 138 9.71 9.53 13.68
CA GLN A 138 10.44 8.64 12.79
C GLN A 138 9.49 8.19 11.67
N TYR A 139 9.62 8.78 10.48
CA TYR A 139 8.64 8.65 9.41
C TYR A 139 9.29 8.44 8.04
N ARG A 140 8.71 7.54 7.26
CA ARG A 140 9.06 7.33 5.84
C ARG A 140 7.78 7.24 5.01
N PHE A 141 7.82 7.92 3.87
CA PHE A 141 6.73 7.95 2.90
C PHE A 141 7.16 7.33 1.58
N TYR A 142 6.32 6.51 0.98
CA TYR A 142 6.56 5.90 -0.32
C TYR A 142 5.31 5.89 -1.18
N THR A 143 5.49 6.13 -2.50
CA THR A 143 4.49 5.86 -3.51
C THR A 143 4.96 4.72 -4.41
N ILE A 144 4.15 3.70 -4.59
CA ILE A 144 4.44 2.55 -5.44
C ILE A 144 4.04 2.90 -6.86
N ALA A 145 5.02 3.09 -7.76
CA ALA A 145 4.80 3.42 -9.16
C ALA A 145 4.08 2.25 -9.89
N GLY A 146 3.12 2.57 -10.74
CA GLY A 146 2.34 1.60 -11.52
C GLY A 146 1.18 0.96 -10.76
N ALA A 147 1.12 1.10 -9.45
CA ALA A 147 0.09 0.51 -8.63
C ALA A 147 -1.21 1.35 -8.62
N THR A 148 -2.33 0.66 -8.50
CA THR A 148 -3.65 1.26 -8.23
C THR A 148 -4.11 0.83 -6.84
N HIS A 149 -5.05 1.57 -6.26
CA HIS A 149 -5.56 1.24 -4.92
C HIS A 149 -5.97 -0.23 -4.82
N ASP A 150 -6.75 -0.70 -5.79
CA ASP A 150 -7.13 -2.11 -5.93
C ASP A 150 -6.65 -2.66 -7.28
N ALA A 151 -5.64 -3.50 -7.30
CA ALA A 151 -5.22 -4.25 -8.47
C ALA A 151 -5.90 -5.61 -8.55
N LYS A 152 -5.94 -6.19 -9.77
CA LYS A 152 -6.56 -7.50 -9.99
C LYS A 152 -5.93 -8.61 -9.14
N SER A 153 -4.61 -8.60 -9.00
CA SER A 153 -3.87 -9.56 -8.17
C SER A 153 -4.32 -9.50 -6.70
N THR A 154 -4.40 -8.30 -6.14
CA THR A 154 -4.83 -8.10 -4.75
C THR A 154 -6.28 -8.53 -4.55
N MET A 155 -7.17 -8.18 -5.48
CA MET A 155 -8.58 -8.57 -5.39
C MET A 155 -8.75 -10.08 -5.49
N ARG A 156 -7.97 -10.76 -6.32
CA ARG A 156 -7.94 -12.22 -6.38
C ARG A 156 -7.51 -12.82 -5.03
N ASP A 157 -6.48 -12.26 -4.40
CA ASP A 157 -5.94 -12.78 -3.15
C ASP A 157 -6.89 -12.51 -1.97
N TYR A 158 -7.65 -11.39 -1.99
CA TYR A 158 -8.69 -11.06 -1.01
C TYR A 158 -9.92 -11.96 -1.14
N TYR A 159 -10.35 -12.25 -2.35
CA TYR A 159 -11.62 -12.93 -2.61
C TYR A 159 -11.45 -14.40 -2.97
N HIS A 160 -10.27 -14.93 -2.87
CA HIS A 160 -9.86 -16.31 -3.12
C HIS A 160 -10.70 -17.09 -4.14
N ASP A 161 -10.13 -18.06 -4.80
CA ASP A 161 -10.86 -18.99 -5.70
C ASP A 161 -11.91 -19.84 -4.95
N ASP A 162 -11.92 -19.83 -3.61
CA ASP A 162 -12.97 -20.47 -2.82
C ASP A 162 -14.23 -19.61 -2.77
N ARG A 163 -15.01 -19.69 -3.84
CA ARG A 163 -16.32 -19.05 -3.96
C ARG A 163 -17.33 -19.55 -2.94
N SER A 164 -17.04 -20.64 -2.20
CA SER A 164 -17.99 -21.27 -1.30
C SER A 164 -18.49 -20.33 -0.21
N ASP A 165 -17.66 -19.44 0.30
CA ASP A 165 -18.06 -18.46 1.31
C ASP A 165 -18.74 -17.23 0.68
N GLN A 166 -18.32 -16.81 -0.50
CA GLN A 166 -19.01 -15.75 -1.25
C GLN A 166 -20.42 -16.20 -1.66
N ASP A 167 -20.57 -17.45 -2.12
CA ASP A 167 -21.88 -18.03 -2.45
C ASP A 167 -22.82 -18.07 -1.23
N LYS A 168 -22.31 -18.35 -0.03
CA LYS A 168 -23.08 -18.36 1.21
C LYS A 168 -23.64 -16.99 1.61
N VAL A 169 -22.89 -15.92 1.32
CA VAL A 169 -23.30 -14.54 1.67
C VAL A 169 -23.92 -13.79 0.49
N GLY A 170 -23.98 -14.40 -0.68
CA GLY A 170 -24.56 -13.79 -1.89
C GLY A 170 -23.78 -12.59 -2.42
N VAL A 171 -22.50 -12.46 -2.06
CA VAL A 171 -21.63 -11.39 -2.53
C VAL A 171 -20.76 -11.90 -3.64
N PHE A 172 -20.96 -11.38 -4.86
CA PHE A 172 -20.11 -11.66 -6.00
C PHE A 172 -19.27 -10.42 -6.29
N PHE A 173 -17.97 -10.54 -6.17
CA PHE A 173 -17.06 -9.49 -6.58
C PHE A 173 -16.68 -9.70 -8.05
N VAL A 174 -16.98 -8.72 -8.88
CA VAL A 174 -16.47 -8.62 -10.23
C VAL A 174 -15.53 -7.43 -10.25
N TYR A 175 -14.25 -7.66 -10.58
CA TYR A 175 -13.31 -6.56 -10.73
C TYR A 175 -13.85 -5.55 -11.73
N PRO A 176 -14.15 -4.30 -11.32
CA PRO A 176 -14.83 -3.33 -12.18
C PRO A 176 -13.89 -2.67 -13.20
N GLY A 177 -12.62 -3.09 -13.20
CA GLY A 177 -11.64 -2.65 -14.21
C GLY A 177 -12.08 -3.03 -15.62
N LYS A 178 -11.70 -2.20 -16.60
CA LYS A 178 -12.04 -2.49 -18.00
C LYS A 178 -11.31 -3.70 -18.52
N GLU A 179 -12.07 -4.70 -18.90
CA GLU A 179 -11.58 -5.72 -19.79
C GLU A 179 -11.14 -5.07 -21.15
N PRO A 180 -10.08 -5.58 -21.78
CA PRO A 180 -9.45 -6.86 -21.44
C PRO A 180 -8.25 -6.76 -20.48
N TYR A 181 -7.83 -5.57 -20.07
CA TYR A 181 -6.55 -5.38 -19.37
C TYR A 181 -6.72 -4.55 -18.07
N PRO A 182 -7.33 -5.14 -17.02
CA PRO A 182 -7.30 -4.53 -15.70
C PRO A 182 -5.86 -4.41 -15.18
N ASN A 183 -5.59 -3.41 -14.35
CA ASN A 183 -4.28 -3.30 -13.71
C ASN A 183 -4.00 -4.55 -12.86
N ASP A 184 -2.89 -5.22 -13.17
CA ASP A 184 -2.42 -6.43 -12.48
C ASP A 184 -0.97 -6.23 -12.01
N PHE A 185 -0.65 -5.03 -11.53
CA PHE A 185 0.66 -4.73 -10.99
C PHE A 185 0.86 -5.43 -9.63
N PRO A 186 2.00 -6.14 -9.39
CA PRO A 186 2.17 -6.98 -8.21
C PRO A 186 2.61 -6.17 -6.98
N TYR A 187 1.90 -5.12 -6.62
CA TYR A 187 2.31 -4.19 -5.56
C TYR A 187 2.35 -4.81 -4.16
N GLY A 188 1.71 -5.96 -3.96
CA GLY A 188 1.81 -6.71 -2.70
C GLY A 188 3.26 -7.03 -2.31
N MET A 189 4.12 -7.28 -3.31
CA MET A 189 5.55 -7.52 -3.07
C MET A 189 6.25 -6.27 -2.50
N ALA A 190 5.86 -5.06 -2.94
CA ALA A 190 6.38 -3.82 -2.38
C ALA A 190 5.92 -3.61 -0.92
N TYR A 191 4.67 -3.93 -0.60
CA TYR A 191 4.17 -3.87 0.79
C TYR A 191 4.88 -4.88 1.69
N CYS A 192 5.14 -6.10 1.22
CA CYS A 192 5.91 -7.09 1.97
C CYS A 192 7.33 -6.58 2.27
N ALA A 193 8.00 -5.99 1.27
CA ALA A 193 9.31 -5.40 1.47
C ALA A 193 9.28 -4.19 2.41
N GLY A 194 8.24 -3.34 2.34
CA GLY A 194 8.00 -2.24 3.27
C GLY A 194 7.80 -2.71 4.70
N LEU A 195 6.97 -3.72 4.93
CA LEU A 195 6.79 -4.34 6.26
C LEU A 195 8.09 -4.89 6.81
N LYS A 196 8.90 -5.53 5.96
CA LYS A 196 10.23 -6.00 6.36
C LYS A 196 11.17 -4.84 6.72
N CYS A 197 11.11 -3.74 5.98
CA CYS A 197 11.88 -2.53 6.30
C CYS A 197 11.46 -1.94 7.64
N LEU A 198 10.16 -1.87 7.94
CA LEU A 198 9.67 -1.43 9.25
C LEU A 198 10.15 -2.36 10.37
N TYR A 199 10.04 -3.67 10.17
CA TYR A 199 10.55 -4.66 11.14
C TYR A 199 12.04 -4.45 11.42
N ASP A 200 12.86 -4.28 10.37
CA ASP A 200 14.31 -4.08 10.52
C ASP A 200 14.64 -2.73 11.18
N TRP A 201 13.82 -1.71 10.95
CA TRP A 201 13.97 -0.42 11.61
C TRP A 201 13.72 -0.55 13.11
N VAL A 202 12.61 -1.19 13.50
CA VAL A 202 12.27 -1.40 14.92
C VAL A 202 13.24 -2.32 15.64
N GLU A 203 13.62 -3.44 15.02
CA GLU A 203 14.43 -4.49 15.70
C GLU A 203 15.93 -4.23 15.65
N LYS A 204 16.42 -3.59 14.59
CA LYS A 204 17.86 -3.45 14.31
C LYS A 204 18.31 -2.00 14.19
N GLY A 205 17.39 -1.02 14.25
CA GLY A 205 17.72 0.37 13.95
C GLY A 205 18.12 0.61 12.49
N MET A 206 17.81 -0.34 11.60
CA MET A 206 18.12 -0.24 10.18
C MET A 206 17.03 0.55 9.46
N GLU A 207 17.29 1.81 9.22
CA GLU A 207 16.34 2.70 8.53
C GLU A 207 15.91 2.13 7.17
N PRO A 208 14.64 2.33 6.78
CA PRO A 208 14.17 2.00 5.43
C PRO A 208 14.94 2.77 4.35
N PRO A 209 15.05 2.23 3.11
CA PRO A 209 15.76 2.91 2.03
C PRO A 209 15.11 4.25 1.71
N LYS A 210 15.91 5.27 1.42
CA LYS A 210 15.40 6.53 0.86
C LYS A 210 15.16 6.33 -0.62
N VAL A 211 13.93 6.59 -1.05
CA VAL A 211 13.48 6.47 -2.44
C VAL A 211 12.95 7.83 -2.88
N GLU A 212 13.35 8.29 -4.06
CA GLU A 212 12.75 9.49 -4.63
C GLU A 212 11.27 9.22 -4.89
N ASP A 213 10.40 10.11 -4.42
CA ASP A 213 8.97 9.91 -4.56
C ASP A 213 8.51 10.08 -6.02
N VAL A 214 7.27 9.66 -6.29
CA VAL A 214 6.64 9.89 -7.59
C VAL A 214 6.56 11.39 -7.83
N SER A 215 7.12 11.84 -8.94
CA SER A 215 7.09 13.25 -9.35
C SER A 215 5.68 13.66 -9.77
N VAL A 216 5.20 14.78 -9.23
CA VAL A 216 3.87 15.31 -9.55
C VAL A 216 3.95 16.65 -10.27
N ASN A 217 2.97 16.93 -11.11
CA ASN A 217 2.75 18.21 -11.75
C ASN A 217 2.05 19.20 -10.81
N ALA A 218 1.93 20.45 -11.21
CA ALA A 218 1.25 21.50 -10.43
C ALA A 218 -0.25 21.19 -10.20
N ASP A 219 -0.87 20.41 -11.07
CA ASP A 219 -2.25 19.94 -10.97
C ASP A 219 -2.39 18.61 -10.20
N LEU A 220 -1.33 18.17 -9.53
CA LEU A 220 -1.22 16.93 -8.77
C LEU A 220 -1.31 15.64 -9.60
N THR A 221 -1.26 15.73 -10.93
CA THR A 221 -1.11 14.54 -11.78
C THR A 221 0.33 14.04 -11.73
N ASN A 222 0.52 12.73 -11.85
CA ASN A 222 1.85 12.13 -11.85
C ASN A 222 2.60 12.42 -13.14
N GLN A 223 3.86 12.84 -13.03
CA GLN A 223 4.76 12.94 -14.19
C GLN A 223 5.04 11.56 -14.76
N LYS A 224 5.15 11.47 -16.08
CA LYS A 224 5.27 10.21 -16.81
C LYS A 224 6.57 10.14 -17.58
N ASP A 225 7.12 8.93 -17.66
CA ASP A 225 8.25 8.60 -18.53
C ASP A 225 7.82 8.47 -20.00
N GLU A 226 8.76 8.13 -20.87
CA GLU A 226 8.54 7.90 -22.32
C GLU A 226 7.59 6.74 -22.63
N HIS A 227 7.32 5.88 -21.63
CA HIS A 227 6.41 4.75 -21.73
C HIS A 227 5.04 5.06 -21.12
N GLY A 228 4.85 6.26 -20.58
CA GLY A 228 3.62 6.69 -19.94
C GLY A 228 3.46 6.18 -18.50
N ASN A 229 4.52 5.65 -17.90
CA ASN A 229 4.56 5.21 -16.52
C ASN A 229 5.08 6.30 -15.58
N ALA A 230 4.79 6.21 -14.28
CA ALA A 230 5.20 7.23 -13.32
C ALA A 230 6.72 7.35 -13.20
N LEU A 231 7.21 8.60 -13.08
CA LEU A 231 8.60 8.90 -12.75
C LEU A 231 8.78 8.90 -11.22
N GLY A 232 9.84 8.27 -10.73
CA GLY A 232 10.12 8.12 -9.30
C GLY A 232 9.31 7.01 -8.64
N GLY A 233 9.23 7.05 -7.31
CA GLY A 233 8.51 6.10 -6.50
C GLY A 233 9.24 4.79 -6.20
N TRP A 234 8.57 3.94 -5.43
CA TRP A 234 9.00 2.58 -5.19
C TRP A 234 8.77 1.75 -6.47
N ARG A 235 9.86 1.34 -7.10
CA ARG A 235 9.83 0.76 -8.45
C ARG A 235 10.20 -0.72 -8.40
N LEU A 236 9.25 -1.57 -8.78
CA LEU A 236 9.50 -2.98 -9.02
C LEU A 236 10.03 -3.21 -10.46
N PRO A 237 10.62 -4.36 -10.77
CA PRO A 237 11.16 -4.68 -12.09
C PRO A 237 10.20 -4.41 -13.26
N GLU A 238 8.89 -4.58 -13.07
CA GLU A 238 7.89 -4.34 -14.12
C GLU A 238 7.71 -2.87 -14.51
N ILE A 239 8.09 -1.94 -13.63
CA ILE A 239 8.13 -0.50 -13.97
C ILE A 239 9.46 -0.12 -14.60
N GLU A 240 10.55 -0.76 -14.19
CA GLU A 240 11.87 -0.53 -14.77
C GLU A 240 11.98 -1.08 -16.22
N LEU A 241 11.26 -2.17 -16.50
CA LEU A 241 11.23 -2.86 -17.79
C LEU A 241 9.78 -3.09 -18.24
N PRO A 242 9.04 -2.00 -18.58
CA PRO A 242 7.60 -2.09 -18.77
C PRO A 242 7.24 -2.76 -20.10
N VAL A 243 6.21 -3.60 -20.07
CA VAL A 243 5.58 -4.19 -21.26
C VAL A 243 4.21 -3.57 -21.57
N CYS A 244 3.81 -2.64 -20.74
CA CYS A 244 2.57 -1.86 -20.87
C CYS A 244 2.71 -0.50 -20.21
N THR A 245 1.76 0.39 -20.48
CA THR A 245 1.53 1.58 -19.67
C THR A 245 0.55 1.23 -18.56
N TYR A 246 0.92 1.47 -17.30
CA TYR A 246 0.03 1.34 -16.16
C TYR A 246 -0.76 2.62 -15.99
N GLN A 247 -2.08 2.50 -16.05
CA GLN A 247 -3.00 3.61 -15.79
C GLN A 247 -3.55 3.48 -14.37
N GLN A 248 -3.40 4.55 -13.61
CA GLN A 248 -3.86 4.60 -12.22
C GLN A 248 -5.39 4.55 -12.07
N PHE A 249 -6.12 4.89 -13.14
CA PHE A 249 -7.59 4.84 -13.18
C PHE A 249 -8.06 4.13 -14.43
N SER A 250 -9.20 3.46 -14.33
CA SER A 250 -9.87 2.90 -15.52
C SER A 250 -10.37 4.01 -16.46
N THR A 251 -10.13 3.88 -17.76
CA THR A 251 -10.59 4.85 -18.76
C THR A 251 -11.65 4.23 -19.68
N PRO A 252 -12.81 4.89 -19.92
CA PRO A 252 -13.27 6.07 -19.22
C PRO A 252 -13.49 5.75 -17.74
N LEU A 253 -13.21 6.72 -16.87
CA LEU A 253 -13.56 6.62 -15.47
C LEU A 253 -14.99 6.10 -15.38
N VAL A 254 -15.16 4.93 -14.79
CA VAL A 254 -16.49 4.46 -14.45
C VAL A 254 -17.06 5.54 -13.55
N LYS A 255 -18.21 6.12 -13.90
CA LYS A 255 -18.84 7.24 -13.16
C LYS A 255 -19.36 6.80 -11.79
N SER A 256 -18.60 5.95 -11.11
CA SER A 256 -18.85 5.55 -9.74
C SER A 256 -17.60 5.85 -8.94
N GLU A 257 -17.74 6.20 -7.69
CA GLU A 257 -16.62 6.41 -6.77
C GLU A 257 -15.66 5.21 -6.74
N SER A 258 -16.18 4.00 -6.91
CA SER A 258 -15.40 2.78 -7.05
C SER A 258 -14.48 2.74 -8.28
N GLY A 259 -14.83 3.42 -9.37
CA GLY A 259 -14.00 3.45 -10.59
C GLY A 259 -12.65 4.17 -10.40
N ALA A 260 -12.52 5.00 -9.37
CA ALA A 260 -11.28 5.69 -9.05
C ALA A 260 -10.28 4.79 -8.30
N LEU A 261 -10.71 3.64 -7.78
CA LEU A 261 -9.87 2.69 -7.05
C LEU A 261 -9.17 1.69 -7.98
N TYR A 262 -9.66 1.54 -9.21
CA TYR A 262 -9.23 0.51 -10.14
C TYR A 262 -8.54 1.12 -11.36
N GLY A 263 -7.41 0.57 -11.72
CA GLY A 263 -6.65 0.98 -12.89
C GLY A 263 -6.76 0.00 -14.05
N SER A 264 -6.03 0.31 -15.11
CA SER A 264 -5.93 -0.55 -16.30
C SER A 264 -4.49 -0.58 -16.82
N GLU A 265 -4.25 -1.52 -17.75
CA GLU A 265 -3.00 -1.61 -18.48
C GLU A 265 -3.25 -1.33 -19.95
N ILE A 266 -2.34 -0.62 -20.60
CA ILE A 266 -2.31 -0.47 -22.06
C ILE A 266 -1.09 -1.24 -22.56
N PRO A 267 -1.28 -2.45 -23.12
CA PRO A 267 -0.17 -3.23 -23.65
C PRO A 267 0.60 -2.49 -24.74
N PHE A 268 1.91 -2.66 -24.78
CA PHE A 268 2.69 -2.18 -25.90
C PHE A 268 2.45 -3.04 -27.14
N SER A 269 2.64 -2.47 -28.32
CA SER A 269 2.57 -3.27 -29.55
C SER A 269 3.71 -4.32 -29.57
N VAL A 270 3.48 -5.42 -30.29
CA VAL A 270 4.48 -6.48 -30.44
C VAL A 270 5.78 -5.94 -31.02
N GLU A 271 5.70 -4.97 -31.98
CA GLU A 271 6.86 -4.33 -32.58
C GLU A 271 7.65 -3.53 -31.53
N LYS A 272 6.95 -2.77 -30.65
CA LYS A 272 7.59 -2.04 -29.54
C LYS A 272 8.25 -3.01 -28.58
N LEU A 273 7.57 -4.11 -28.19
CA LEU A 273 8.14 -5.11 -27.30
C LEU A 273 9.39 -5.76 -27.88
N LYS A 274 9.35 -6.17 -29.17
CA LYS A 274 10.51 -6.73 -29.87
C LYS A 274 11.64 -5.71 -30.01
N GLY A 275 11.30 -4.42 -30.21
CA GLY A 275 12.30 -3.33 -30.25
C GLY A 275 13.00 -3.10 -28.93
N LEU A 276 12.30 -3.21 -27.80
CA LEU A 276 12.83 -3.02 -26.45
C LEU A 276 13.60 -4.26 -25.95
N TYR A 277 13.05 -5.45 -26.15
CA TYR A 277 13.47 -6.67 -25.44
C TYR A 277 13.90 -7.82 -26.33
N GLN A 278 13.78 -7.70 -27.64
CA GLN A 278 14.08 -8.73 -28.64
C GLN A 278 13.14 -9.94 -28.49
N ASP A 279 13.30 -10.73 -27.44
CA ASP A 279 12.52 -11.92 -27.15
C ASP A 279 12.33 -12.16 -25.64
N VAL A 280 11.52 -13.15 -25.29
CA VAL A 280 11.20 -13.51 -23.89
C VAL A 280 12.44 -13.93 -23.09
N THR A 281 13.40 -14.61 -23.74
CA THR A 281 14.61 -15.10 -23.06
C THR A 281 15.48 -13.93 -22.63
N HIS A 282 15.65 -12.95 -23.52
CA HIS A 282 16.38 -11.71 -23.22
C HIS A 282 15.64 -10.90 -22.16
N TYR A 283 14.32 -10.73 -22.29
CA TYR A 283 13.50 -10.01 -21.30
C TYR A 283 13.62 -10.62 -19.91
N ARG A 284 13.49 -11.97 -19.79
CA ARG A 284 13.66 -12.67 -18.51
C ARG A 284 14.98 -12.30 -17.82
N ARG A 285 16.09 -12.38 -18.56
CA ARG A 285 17.42 -12.05 -18.01
C ARG A 285 17.47 -10.60 -17.50
N LEU A 286 16.90 -9.65 -18.22
CA LEU A 286 16.84 -8.26 -17.78
C LEU A 286 16.00 -8.09 -16.51
N VAL A 287 14.86 -8.79 -16.43
CA VAL A 287 13.98 -8.74 -15.24
C VAL A 287 14.69 -9.38 -14.04
N GLU A 288 15.41 -10.46 -14.22
CA GLU A 288 16.21 -11.09 -13.16
C GLU A 288 17.27 -10.13 -12.62
N GLU A 289 17.99 -9.43 -13.51
CA GLU A 289 18.98 -8.40 -13.12
C GLU A 289 18.31 -7.28 -12.32
N LYS A 290 17.13 -6.79 -12.75
CA LYS A 290 16.39 -5.75 -12.04
C LYS A 290 15.80 -6.23 -10.71
N ALA A 291 15.39 -7.48 -10.60
CA ALA A 291 14.96 -8.08 -9.35
C ALA A 291 16.12 -8.14 -8.33
N ASP A 292 17.31 -8.55 -8.78
CA ASP A 292 18.50 -8.58 -7.94
C ASP A 292 18.92 -7.16 -7.48
N GLU A 293 18.83 -6.16 -8.36
CA GLU A 293 19.04 -4.74 -7.99
C GLU A 293 18.00 -4.27 -6.95
N ALA A 294 16.72 -4.60 -7.12
CA ALA A 294 15.65 -4.23 -6.19
C ALA A 294 15.86 -4.89 -4.82
N ILE A 295 16.28 -6.15 -4.77
CA ILE A 295 16.66 -6.87 -3.54
C ILE A 295 17.82 -6.16 -2.86
N GLY A 296 18.87 -5.83 -3.60
CA GLY A 296 20.03 -5.09 -3.08
C GLY A 296 19.68 -3.73 -2.47
N LYS A 297 18.65 -3.07 -3.01
CA LYS A 297 18.07 -1.82 -2.50
C LYS A 297 17.02 -2.02 -1.41
N ARG A 298 16.66 -3.25 -1.06
CA ARG A 298 15.57 -3.63 -0.13
C ARG A 298 14.18 -3.19 -0.59
N LEU A 299 13.96 -3.11 -1.90
CA LEU A 299 12.67 -2.78 -2.52
C LEU A 299 11.88 -4.03 -2.92
N LEU A 300 12.51 -5.19 -2.88
CA LEU A 300 11.92 -6.51 -3.13
C LEU A 300 12.53 -7.51 -2.14
N LEU A 301 11.74 -8.45 -1.64
CA LEU A 301 12.24 -9.51 -0.79
C LEU A 301 12.95 -10.60 -1.62
N PRO A 302 14.04 -11.22 -1.11
CA PRO A 302 14.68 -12.34 -1.80
C PRO A 302 13.72 -13.49 -2.09
N GLU A 303 12.78 -13.77 -1.19
CA GLU A 303 11.76 -14.80 -1.35
C GLU A 303 10.73 -14.50 -2.45
N ASP A 304 10.53 -13.25 -2.79
CA ASP A 304 9.58 -12.82 -3.85
C ASP A 304 10.23 -12.75 -5.25
N ARG A 305 11.56 -12.94 -5.33
CA ARG A 305 12.33 -12.77 -6.57
C ARG A 305 11.76 -13.58 -7.74
N GLU A 306 11.58 -14.88 -7.53
CA GLU A 306 11.11 -15.78 -8.60
C GLU A 306 9.67 -15.44 -9.02
N ALA A 307 8.79 -15.18 -8.05
CA ALA A 307 7.41 -14.79 -8.34
C ALA A 307 7.32 -13.47 -9.12
N CYS A 308 8.19 -12.50 -8.80
CA CYS A 308 8.29 -11.24 -9.52
C CYS A 308 8.74 -11.45 -10.98
N VAL A 309 9.78 -12.26 -11.20
CA VAL A 309 10.27 -12.58 -12.54
C VAL A 309 9.22 -13.31 -13.36
N GLU A 310 8.60 -14.35 -12.80
CA GLU A 310 7.57 -15.13 -13.49
C GLU A 310 6.34 -14.27 -13.84
N HIS A 311 5.92 -13.38 -12.95
CA HIS A 311 4.81 -12.48 -13.21
C HIS A 311 5.10 -11.54 -14.39
N ALA A 312 6.26 -10.90 -14.40
CA ALA A 312 6.69 -10.02 -15.49
C ALA A 312 6.79 -10.75 -16.83
N VAL A 313 7.42 -11.94 -16.83
CA VAL A 313 7.59 -12.77 -18.03
C VAL A 313 6.24 -13.26 -18.56
N ALA A 314 5.36 -13.75 -17.70
CA ALA A 314 4.01 -14.17 -18.10
C ALA A 314 3.22 -13.03 -18.73
N LYS A 315 3.35 -11.80 -18.19
CA LYS A 315 2.73 -10.60 -18.74
C LYS A 315 3.30 -10.25 -20.12
N ALA A 316 4.62 -10.32 -20.29
CA ALA A 316 5.27 -10.09 -21.59
C ALA A 316 4.80 -11.07 -22.67
N ILE A 317 4.70 -12.35 -22.32
CA ILE A 317 4.15 -13.40 -23.22
C ILE A 317 2.68 -13.11 -23.55
N LYS A 318 1.87 -12.78 -22.53
CA LYS A 318 0.45 -12.41 -22.71
C LYS A 318 0.28 -11.26 -23.71
N TYR A 319 1.23 -10.33 -23.76
CA TYR A 319 1.20 -9.17 -24.64
C TYR A 319 1.93 -9.39 -25.97
N GLY A 320 2.35 -10.63 -26.24
CA GLY A 320 2.83 -11.07 -27.55
C GLY A 320 4.35 -11.03 -27.75
N LEU A 321 5.13 -10.89 -26.68
CA LEU A 321 6.57 -11.13 -26.78
C LEU A 321 6.82 -12.63 -26.86
N GLU A 322 7.38 -13.07 -27.99
CA GLU A 322 7.61 -14.49 -28.29
C GLU A 322 8.99 -14.95 -27.82
N GLY A 323 9.20 -16.27 -27.72
CA GLY A 323 10.51 -16.86 -27.49
C GLY A 323 11.45 -16.61 -28.67
N GLY A 324 12.73 -16.43 -28.38
CA GLY A 324 13.77 -16.46 -29.43
C GLY A 324 13.85 -17.82 -30.09
N CYS A 325 14.09 -17.82 -31.41
CA CYS A 325 14.37 -19.06 -32.18
C CYS A 325 15.76 -19.62 -31.84
#